data_5382280c1b4abc3e9c55c37d05f92143
#
_entry.id   5382280c1b4abc3e9c55c37d05f92143
#
_cell.length_a   1.000
_cell.length_b   1.000
_cell.length_c   1.000
_cell.angle_alpha   90.00
_cell.angle_beta   90.00
_cell.angle_gamma   90.00
#
_symmetry.space_group_name_H-M   'P 1'
#
loop_
_entity.id
_entity.type
_entity.pdbx_description
1 polymer ?
#
loop_
_entity_poly.entity_id
_entity_poly.type
_entity_poly.pdbx_seq_one_letter_code
_entity_poly.pdbx_strand_id
1 'polypeptide(L)'
;MSRFAGRELRVNDEVYQSATETNFRNRAIVWMLHGFGRMYCDPLEALDLYTLQCALDVSAHDLAVMGATLADGGFNPVTKDQVVSPETCHYTLAAMLTAGMYETSGEWLFEVGLPGKSGIGGGIVTVSPGKGG
;
A
#
# COMPACT_ATOMS: atom_id res chain seq x y z
N MET A 1 6.10 3.99 -5.60
CA MET A 1 4.75 4.61 -5.47
C MET A 1 4.47 5.56 -6.65
N SER A 2 5.35 6.48 -7.00
CA SER A 2 5.12 7.46 -8.10
C SER A 2 4.74 6.82 -9.44
N ARG A 3 5.35 5.69 -9.83
CA ARG A 3 4.95 4.96 -11.03
C ARG A 3 3.52 4.43 -10.99
N PHE A 4 3.02 4.05 -9.81
CA PHE A 4 1.62 3.64 -9.64
C PHE A 4 0.65 4.82 -9.77
N ALA A 5 1.02 6.00 -9.25
CA ALA A 5 0.21 7.21 -9.34
C ALA A 5 0.26 7.86 -10.74
N GLY A 6 1.21 7.48 -11.59
CA GLY A 6 1.44 8.11 -12.89
C GLY A 6 2.01 9.54 -12.82
N ARG A 7 2.49 9.94 -11.64
CA ARG A 7 3.16 11.22 -11.40
C ARG A 7 4.15 11.12 -10.24
N GLU A 8 5.04 12.08 -10.14
CA GLU A 8 5.92 12.19 -8.98
C GLU A 8 5.12 12.53 -7.71
N LEU A 9 5.34 11.75 -6.66
CA LEU A 9 4.79 11.96 -5.34
C LEU A 9 5.87 12.59 -4.44
N ARG A 10 5.44 13.45 -3.52
CA ARG A 10 6.33 14.12 -2.57
C ARG A 10 6.10 13.60 -1.17
N VAL A 11 7.15 13.54 -0.39
CA VAL A 11 7.08 13.25 1.04
C VAL A 11 6.61 14.51 1.76
N ASN A 12 5.67 14.34 2.68
CA ASN A 12 5.30 15.37 3.64
C ASN A 12 6.25 15.26 4.84
N ASP A 13 7.19 16.19 4.94
CA ASP A 13 8.26 16.16 5.94
C ASP A 13 7.71 16.23 7.37
N GLU A 14 6.64 16.99 7.62
CA GLU A 14 6.02 17.10 8.96
C GLU A 14 5.41 15.75 9.38
N VAL A 15 4.70 15.09 8.46
CA VAL A 15 4.12 13.76 8.68
C VAL A 15 5.23 12.73 8.89
N TYR A 16 6.28 12.78 8.08
CA TYR A 16 7.41 11.85 8.21
C TYR A 16 8.12 11.99 9.55
N GLN A 17 8.42 13.22 9.99
CA GLN A 17 9.05 13.48 11.28
C GLN A 17 8.18 12.99 12.44
N SER A 18 6.91 13.38 12.47
CA SER A 18 5.97 12.97 13.49
C SER A 18 5.79 11.44 13.53
N ALA A 19 5.70 10.79 12.37
CA ALA A 19 5.59 9.34 12.29
C ALA A 19 6.86 8.64 12.80
N THR A 20 8.05 9.17 12.49
CA THR A 20 9.33 8.62 12.94
C THR A 20 9.46 8.66 14.47
N GLU A 21 9.02 9.75 15.10
CA GLU A 21 9.06 9.92 16.56
C GLU A 21 8.10 8.97 17.29
N THR A 22 6.93 8.70 16.70
CA THR A 22 5.83 7.95 17.34
C THR A 22 5.71 6.50 16.88
N ASN A 23 6.63 5.99 16.09
CA ASN A 23 6.53 4.71 15.36
C ASN A 23 6.88 3.47 16.22
N PHE A 24 6.46 3.45 17.49
CA PHE A 24 6.79 2.36 18.43
C PHE A 24 6.24 1.00 18.00
N ARG A 25 4.99 0.97 17.51
CA ARG A 25 4.34 -0.28 17.05
C ARG A 25 5.09 -0.90 15.88
N ASN A 26 5.40 -0.11 14.85
CA ASN A 26 6.09 -0.62 13.66
C ASN A 26 7.53 -1.00 13.98
N ARG A 27 8.19 -0.29 14.90
CA ARG A 27 9.51 -0.68 15.43
C ARG A 27 9.48 -2.05 16.10
N ALA A 28 8.46 -2.32 16.91
CA ALA A 28 8.29 -3.65 17.52
C ALA A 28 8.03 -4.74 16.46
N ILE A 29 7.22 -4.43 15.43
CA ILE A 29 6.91 -5.37 14.34
C ILE A 29 8.16 -5.73 13.54
N VAL A 30 9.00 -4.78 13.15
CA VAL A 30 10.21 -5.10 12.36
C VAL A 30 11.19 -5.95 13.14
N TRP A 31 11.36 -5.71 14.45
CA TRP A 31 12.20 -6.57 15.29
C TRP A 31 11.63 -7.97 15.48
N MET A 32 10.31 -8.09 15.61
CA MET A 32 9.64 -9.39 15.66
C MET A 32 9.85 -10.16 14.35
N LEU A 33 9.65 -9.51 13.18
CA LEU A 33 9.89 -10.11 11.87
C LEU A 33 11.36 -10.51 11.68
N HIS A 34 12.30 -9.69 12.17
CA HIS A 34 13.71 -10.01 12.16
C HIS A 34 14.00 -11.28 12.98
N GLY A 35 13.44 -11.37 14.19
CA GLY A 35 13.58 -12.55 15.06
C GLY A 35 13.02 -13.83 14.45
N PHE A 36 12.01 -13.75 13.58
CA PHE A 36 11.47 -14.87 12.82
C PHE A 36 12.20 -15.15 11.50
N GLY A 37 13.30 -14.46 11.19
CA GLY A 37 14.01 -14.62 9.93
C GLY A 37 13.20 -14.18 8.70
N ARG A 38 12.28 -13.24 8.86
CA ARG A 38 11.39 -12.73 7.80
C ARG A 38 11.77 -11.33 7.31
N MET A 39 12.96 -10.85 7.65
CA MET A 39 13.53 -9.62 7.12
C MET A 39 14.71 -9.95 6.21
N TYR A 40 14.76 -9.30 5.05
CA TYR A 40 15.79 -9.51 4.03
C TYR A 40 16.78 -8.33 3.93
N CYS A 41 16.65 -7.35 4.82
CA CYS A 41 17.49 -6.16 4.93
C CYS A 41 17.56 -5.72 6.40
N ASP A 42 18.28 -4.66 6.69
CA ASP A 42 18.32 -4.09 8.04
C ASP A 42 16.93 -3.66 8.51
N PRO A 43 16.48 -4.06 9.72
CA PRO A 43 15.14 -3.75 10.22
C PRO A 43 14.85 -2.25 10.33
N LEU A 44 15.84 -1.43 10.68
CA LEU A 44 15.66 0.01 10.84
C LEU A 44 15.62 0.73 9.48
N GLU A 45 16.41 0.29 8.51
CA GLU A 45 16.32 0.79 7.13
C GLU A 45 14.95 0.44 6.50
N ALA A 46 14.45 -0.78 6.73
CA ALA A 46 13.11 -1.17 6.27
C ALA A 46 12.02 -0.32 6.92
N LEU A 47 12.14 -0.05 8.23
CA LEU A 47 11.20 0.79 8.96
C LEU A 47 11.21 2.24 8.43
N ASP A 48 12.38 2.79 8.18
CA ASP A 48 12.53 4.14 7.65
C ASP A 48 11.89 4.27 6.26
N LEU A 49 12.19 3.35 5.36
CA LEU A 49 11.59 3.30 4.03
C LEU A 49 10.05 3.15 4.08
N TYR A 50 9.55 2.33 5.00
CA TYR A 50 8.12 2.19 5.24
C TYR A 50 7.50 3.50 5.74
N THR A 51 8.15 4.20 6.66
CA THR A 51 7.69 5.48 7.21
C THR A 51 7.66 6.57 6.14
N LEU A 52 8.71 6.66 5.31
CA LEU A 52 8.77 7.54 4.14
C LEU A 52 7.59 7.30 3.19
N GLN A 53 7.31 6.03 2.87
CA GLN A 53 6.20 5.67 1.98
C GLN A 53 4.85 6.05 2.59
N CYS A 54 4.67 5.92 3.91
CA CYS A 54 3.44 6.31 4.60
C CYS A 54 3.24 7.83 4.67
N ALA A 55 4.31 8.62 4.49
CA ALA A 55 4.28 10.07 4.52
C ALA A 55 4.15 10.73 3.13
N LEU A 56 3.87 9.95 2.08
CA LEU A 56 3.65 10.50 0.74
C LEU A 56 2.32 11.25 0.66
N ASP A 57 2.35 12.47 0.14
CA ASP A 57 1.13 13.21 -0.18
C ASP A 57 0.45 12.62 -1.41
N VAL A 58 -0.78 12.13 -1.21
CA VAL A 58 -1.59 11.53 -2.26
C VAL A 58 -2.98 12.15 -2.29
N SER A 59 -3.54 12.30 -3.47
CA SER A 59 -4.93 12.68 -3.69
C SER A 59 -5.81 11.44 -3.92
N ALA A 60 -7.13 11.63 -3.86
CA ALA A 60 -8.08 10.57 -4.25
C ALA A 60 -7.87 10.12 -5.71
N HIS A 61 -7.49 11.05 -6.60
CA HIS A 61 -7.14 10.73 -7.99
C HIS A 61 -5.91 9.82 -8.08
N ASP A 62 -4.86 10.09 -7.30
CA ASP A 62 -3.67 9.23 -7.27
C ASP A 62 -4.01 7.83 -6.81
N LEU A 63 -4.81 7.70 -5.75
CA LEU A 63 -5.26 6.41 -5.24
C LEU A 63 -6.12 5.65 -6.26
N ALA A 64 -6.98 6.36 -7.00
CA ALA A 64 -7.78 5.76 -8.07
C ALA A 64 -6.89 5.23 -9.22
N VAL A 65 -5.87 6.00 -9.64
CA VAL A 65 -4.91 5.55 -10.66
C VAL A 65 -4.08 4.35 -10.17
N MET A 66 -3.67 4.35 -8.90
CA MET A 66 -2.98 3.21 -8.29
C MET A 66 -3.86 1.96 -8.26
N GLY A 67 -5.13 2.11 -7.88
CA GLY A 67 -6.11 1.03 -7.91
C GLY A 67 -6.38 0.51 -9.32
N ALA A 68 -6.53 1.41 -10.29
CA ALA A 68 -6.70 1.06 -11.69
C ALA A 68 -5.48 0.32 -12.27
N THR A 69 -4.26 0.71 -11.85
CA THR A 69 -3.03 0.00 -12.21
C THR A 69 -3.05 -1.44 -11.70
N LEU A 70 -3.48 -1.68 -10.46
CA LEU A 70 -3.64 -3.04 -9.92
C LEU A 70 -4.76 -3.81 -10.63
N ALA A 71 -5.86 -3.14 -10.98
CA ALA A 71 -6.98 -3.74 -11.69
C ALA A 71 -6.60 -4.24 -13.10
N ASP A 72 -5.66 -3.56 -13.76
CA ASP A 72 -5.17 -3.88 -15.10
C ASP A 72 -3.85 -4.68 -15.07
N GLY A 73 -3.68 -5.53 -14.07
CA GLY A 73 -2.52 -6.45 -13.98
C GLY A 73 -1.18 -5.74 -13.88
N GLY A 74 -1.13 -4.54 -13.28
CA GLY A 74 0.07 -3.76 -13.08
C GLY A 74 0.41 -2.80 -14.21
N PHE A 75 -0.43 -2.68 -15.21
CA PHE A 75 -0.30 -1.72 -16.29
C PHE A 75 -0.97 -0.40 -15.90
N ASN A 76 -0.20 0.69 -15.87
CA ASN A 76 -0.73 2.01 -15.51
C ASN A 76 -1.53 2.61 -16.68
N PRO A 77 -2.84 2.87 -16.50
CA PRO A 77 -3.69 3.35 -17.60
C PRO A 77 -3.37 4.78 -18.05
N VAL A 78 -2.66 5.56 -17.21
CA VAL A 78 -2.27 6.95 -17.52
C VAL A 78 -0.94 7.00 -18.27
N THR A 79 0.12 6.40 -17.70
CA THR A 79 1.47 6.44 -18.28
C THR A 79 1.70 5.39 -19.36
N LYS A 80 0.85 4.36 -19.42
CA LYS A 80 0.97 3.21 -20.32
C LYS A 80 2.21 2.33 -20.04
N ASP A 81 2.71 2.38 -18.81
CA ASP A 81 3.85 1.59 -18.36
C ASP A 81 3.40 0.34 -17.57
N GLN A 82 4.13 -0.75 -17.74
CA GLN A 82 4.03 -1.89 -16.84
C GLN A 82 4.80 -1.56 -15.55
N VAL A 83 4.09 -1.32 -14.45
CA VAL A 83 4.66 -0.92 -13.15
C VAL A 83 5.17 -2.14 -12.39
N VAL A 84 4.36 -3.21 -12.33
CA VAL A 84 4.68 -4.50 -11.73
C VAL A 84 4.10 -5.62 -12.60
N SER A 85 4.55 -6.87 -12.38
CA SER A 85 4.03 -8.00 -13.14
C SER A 85 2.58 -8.33 -12.76
N PRO A 86 1.79 -8.97 -13.65
CA PRO A 86 0.45 -9.47 -13.32
C PRO A 86 0.46 -10.44 -12.12
N GLU A 87 1.48 -11.26 -11.99
CA GLU A 87 1.64 -12.16 -10.85
C GLU A 87 1.76 -11.38 -9.53
N THR A 88 2.55 -10.30 -9.50
CA THR A 88 2.66 -9.41 -8.33
C THR A 88 1.30 -8.79 -7.98
N CYS A 89 0.50 -8.42 -8.98
CA CYS A 89 -0.86 -7.91 -8.74
C CYS A 89 -1.75 -8.96 -8.10
N HIS A 90 -1.70 -10.21 -8.55
CA HIS A 90 -2.50 -11.30 -7.96
C HIS A 90 -2.16 -11.50 -6.48
N TYR A 91 -0.87 -11.53 -6.11
CA TYR A 91 -0.46 -11.60 -4.70
C TYR A 91 -0.90 -10.37 -3.91
N THR A 92 -0.78 -9.18 -4.49
CA THR A 92 -1.20 -7.92 -3.84
C THR A 92 -2.71 -7.92 -3.58
N LEU A 93 -3.52 -8.27 -4.57
CA LEU A 93 -4.97 -8.33 -4.44
C LEU A 93 -5.41 -9.41 -3.43
N ALA A 94 -4.76 -10.56 -3.40
CA ALA A 94 -5.01 -11.60 -2.41
C ALA A 94 -4.69 -11.11 -0.98
N ALA A 95 -3.58 -10.41 -0.80
CA ALA A 95 -3.22 -9.80 0.49
C ALA A 95 -4.21 -8.70 0.91
N MET A 96 -4.66 -7.87 -0.02
CA MET A 96 -5.69 -6.86 0.24
C MET A 96 -7.01 -7.49 0.66
N LEU A 97 -7.40 -8.60 0.04
CA LEU A 97 -8.63 -9.30 0.34
C LEU A 97 -8.63 -9.91 1.76
N THR A 98 -7.50 -10.47 2.18
CA THR A 98 -7.37 -11.21 3.44
C THR A 98 -6.97 -10.35 4.64
N ALA A 99 -6.26 -9.24 4.42
CA ALA A 99 -5.68 -8.42 5.49
C ALA A 99 -5.70 -6.90 5.20
N GLY A 100 -6.45 -6.45 4.19
CA GLY A 100 -6.41 -5.06 3.75
C GLY A 100 -7.17 -4.09 4.65
N MET A 101 -8.14 -4.56 5.41
CA MET A 101 -9.03 -3.76 6.25
C MET A 101 -8.84 -4.03 7.75
N TYR A 102 -7.63 -4.39 8.16
CA TYR A 102 -7.30 -4.75 9.54
C TYR A 102 -8.21 -5.89 10.06
N GLU A 103 -8.75 -5.74 11.26
CA GLU A 103 -9.64 -6.72 11.90
C GLU A 103 -10.95 -6.93 11.15
N THR A 104 -11.38 -5.94 10.34
CA THR A 104 -12.65 -5.97 9.60
C THR A 104 -12.53 -6.51 8.18
N SER A 105 -11.39 -7.10 7.81
CA SER A 105 -11.17 -7.62 6.44
C SER A 105 -12.21 -8.66 6.02
N GLY A 106 -12.62 -9.54 6.94
CA GLY A 106 -13.66 -10.55 6.68
C GLY A 106 -15.05 -9.95 6.47
N GLU A 107 -15.43 -8.96 7.28
CA GLU A 107 -16.68 -8.23 7.16
C GLU A 107 -16.74 -7.44 5.84
N TRP A 108 -15.65 -6.74 5.51
CA TRP A 108 -15.50 -6.04 4.23
C TRP A 108 -15.66 -6.99 3.05
N LEU A 109 -15.06 -8.18 3.11
CA LEU A 109 -15.20 -9.17 2.05
C LEU A 109 -16.66 -9.65 1.92
N PHE A 110 -17.34 -9.86 3.04
CA PHE A 110 -18.75 -10.29 3.05
C PHE A 110 -19.69 -9.21 2.49
N GLU A 111 -19.52 -7.95 2.88
CA GLU A 111 -20.41 -6.87 2.49
C GLU A 111 -20.09 -6.27 1.12
N VAL A 112 -18.80 -6.11 0.78
CA VAL A 112 -18.33 -5.41 -0.43
C VAL A 112 -17.84 -6.37 -1.50
N GLY A 113 -17.19 -7.46 -1.12
CA GLY A 113 -16.73 -8.50 -2.04
C GLY A 113 -15.55 -8.11 -2.95
N LEU A 114 -14.88 -7.00 -2.68
CA LEU A 114 -13.74 -6.50 -3.47
C LEU A 114 -12.48 -6.38 -2.60
N PRO A 115 -11.30 -6.64 -3.18
CA PRO A 115 -10.05 -6.30 -2.51
C PRO A 115 -10.03 -4.83 -2.10
N GLY A 116 -9.75 -4.56 -0.83
CA GLY A 116 -9.69 -3.20 -0.28
C GLY A 116 -8.48 -3.02 0.63
N LYS A 117 -7.95 -1.81 0.66
CA LYS A 117 -6.90 -1.41 1.61
C LYS A 117 -7.23 -0.07 2.23
N SER A 118 -7.34 -0.05 3.54
CA SER A 118 -7.50 1.18 4.33
C SER A 118 -6.16 1.73 4.78
N GLY A 119 -6.11 3.04 4.98
CA GLY A 119 -4.98 3.74 5.59
C GLY A 119 -5.40 4.54 6.81
N ILE A 120 -4.51 4.68 7.79
CA ILE A 120 -4.75 5.50 9.00
C ILE A 120 -5.10 6.95 8.66
N GLY A 121 -4.58 7.49 7.54
CA GLY A 121 -4.92 8.81 7.03
C GLY A 121 -6.36 8.96 6.50
N GLY A 122 -7.21 7.92 6.59
CA GLY A 122 -8.64 7.96 6.21
C GLY A 122 -8.92 7.57 4.77
N GLY A 123 -7.91 7.25 3.97
CA GLY A 123 -8.10 6.77 2.59
C GLY A 123 -8.43 5.28 2.53
N ILE A 124 -9.29 4.90 1.60
CA ILE A 124 -9.54 3.50 1.22
C ILE A 124 -9.38 3.37 -0.29
N VAL A 125 -8.63 2.36 -0.72
CA VAL A 125 -8.56 1.95 -2.13
C VAL A 125 -9.23 0.60 -2.26
N THR A 126 -10.19 0.50 -3.18
CA THR A 126 -10.77 -0.77 -3.60
C THR A 126 -10.40 -1.06 -5.04
N VAL A 127 -10.28 -2.33 -5.36
CA VAL A 127 -9.90 -2.76 -6.72
C VAL A 127 -10.92 -3.75 -7.25
N SER A 128 -11.51 -3.43 -8.41
CA SER A 128 -12.32 -4.37 -9.19
C SER A 128 -11.46 -4.90 -10.34
N PRO A 129 -10.89 -6.12 -10.23
CA PRO A 129 -9.97 -6.66 -11.23
C PRO A 129 -10.58 -6.64 -12.63
N GLY A 130 -9.82 -6.14 -13.61
CA GLY A 130 -10.26 -5.98 -15.00
C GLY A 130 -11.26 -4.84 -15.27
N LYS A 131 -11.59 -4.03 -14.23
CA LYS A 131 -12.56 -2.92 -14.38
C LYS A 131 -11.99 -1.57 -13.93
N GLY A 132 -11.38 -1.51 -12.74
CA GLY A 132 -10.84 -0.26 -12.21
C GLY A 132 -10.58 -0.30 -10.70
N GLY A 133 -10.15 0.83 -10.19
CA GLY A 133 -9.88 1.08 -8.77
C GLY A 133 -10.46 2.41 -8.34
#